data_037ebaf74716957c38b837bbd18055c1
#
_entry.id   037ebaf74716957c38b837bbd18055c1
#
_cell.length_a   1.000
_cell.length_b   1.000
_cell.length_c   1.000
_cell.angle_alpha   90.00
_cell.angle_beta   90.00
_cell.angle_gamma   90.00
#
_symmetry.space_group_name_H-M   'P 1'
#
loop_
_entity.id
_entity.type
_entity.pdbx_description
1 polymer ?
#
loop_
_entity_poly.entity_id
_entity_poly.type
_entity_poly.pdbx_seq_one_letter_code
_entity_poly.pdbx_strand_id
1 'polypeptide(L)'
;MAQYHLGIYAGHDTGVAVVDENLDIVHLFEEERFNGEKMTYFNPYFALKEIIRLPLKHFKTITFGFNPDEAQADFLKKFVRFQKVRSEEILEYLSGKVTWDEVCFAGHHDCHAAGAFFPSNFDSALIMVADGTGESESTSFYEGENYTISRISSERTNDFSLGILYQYFTEWLGYRTHNTSQHCGKIMGLASYGKPVYRERILEMLRSEGAGYRWPGGSLLETRGKIAEAFGGPRPRPVNSFSREQADVA
;
A
#
# COMPACT_ATOMS: atom_id res chain seq x y z
N MET A 1 33.19 -1.11 10.16
CA MET A 1 32.54 -2.09 9.25
C MET A 1 31.29 -1.42 8.71
N ALA A 2 30.97 -1.59 7.44
CA ALA A 2 29.72 -1.06 6.87
C ALA A 2 28.52 -1.61 7.64
N GLN A 3 27.55 -0.75 7.95
CA GLN A 3 26.33 -1.13 8.64
C GLN A 3 25.22 -1.37 7.61
N TYR A 4 24.47 -2.43 7.81
CA TYR A 4 23.36 -2.79 6.93
C TYR A 4 22.07 -2.92 7.73
N HIS A 5 20.97 -2.56 7.10
CA HIS A 5 19.63 -2.64 7.63
C HIS A 5 18.77 -3.51 6.72
N LEU A 6 17.96 -4.39 7.28
CA LEU A 6 17.07 -5.27 6.54
C LEU A 6 15.63 -4.80 6.73
N GLY A 7 15.00 -4.32 5.66
CA GLY A 7 13.58 -4.03 5.62
C GLY A 7 12.79 -5.24 5.12
N ILE A 8 11.68 -5.56 5.77
CA ILE A 8 10.81 -6.69 5.42
C ILE A 8 9.36 -6.22 5.38
N TYR A 9 8.71 -6.45 4.26
CA TYR A 9 7.26 -6.32 4.16
C TYR A 9 6.62 -7.69 3.90
N ALA A 10 5.68 -8.08 4.77
CA ALA A 10 5.01 -9.37 4.73
C ALA A 10 3.48 -9.24 4.61
N GLY A 11 3.00 -8.16 4.00
CA GLY A 11 1.60 -7.91 3.65
C GLY A 11 1.22 -8.52 2.31
N HIS A 12 0.65 -7.72 1.42
CA HIS A 12 0.57 -7.99 -0.01
C HIS A 12 1.82 -7.45 -0.70
N ASP A 13 2.20 -7.99 -1.86
CA ASP A 13 3.43 -7.59 -2.57
C ASP A 13 4.67 -7.73 -1.67
N THR A 14 4.78 -8.89 -1.06
CA THR A 14 5.81 -9.22 -0.08
C THR A 14 7.21 -9.07 -0.64
N GLY A 15 8.13 -8.51 0.12
CA GLY A 15 9.50 -8.29 -0.32
C GLY A 15 10.46 -7.97 0.81
N VAL A 16 11.73 -7.94 0.47
CA VAL A 16 12.81 -7.60 1.38
C VAL A 16 13.80 -6.67 0.70
N ALA A 17 14.34 -5.72 1.46
CA ALA A 17 15.36 -4.77 1.00
C ALA A 17 16.51 -4.71 2.00
N VAL A 18 17.73 -4.56 1.50
CA VAL A 18 18.90 -4.22 2.30
C VAL A 18 19.33 -2.82 1.96
N VAL A 19 19.49 -2.02 2.99
CA VAL A 19 19.94 -0.63 2.90
C VAL A 19 21.25 -0.51 3.68
N ASP A 20 22.21 0.23 3.15
CA ASP A 20 23.46 0.51 3.83
C ASP A 20 23.38 1.78 4.71
N GLU A 21 24.47 2.14 5.36
CA GLU A 21 24.60 3.31 6.24
C GLU A 21 24.44 4.68 5.52
N ASN A 22 24.50 4.69 4.18
CA ASN A 22 24.28 5.88 3.35
C ASN A 22 22.84 6.00 2.86
N LEU A 23 21.96 5.08 3.26
CA LEU A 23 20.60 4.90 2.79
C LEU A 23 20.49 4.40 1.33
N ASP A 24 21.59 3.86 0.77
CA ASP A 24 21.55 3.24 -0.54
C ASP A 24 20.92 1.85 -0.47
N ILE A 25 19.96 1.57 -1.36
CA ILE A 25 19.36 0.25 -1.50
C ILE A 25 20.36 -0.65 -2.22
N VAL A 26 21.04 -1.52 -1.48
CA VAL A 26 22.07 -2.42 -2.04
C VAL A 26 21.50 -3.75 -2.54
N HIS A 27 20.37 -4.19 -1.98
CA HIS A 27 19.61 -5.35 -2.46
C HIS A 27 18.12 -5.13 -2.30
N LEU A 28 17.34 -5.59 -3.28
CA LEU A 28 15.88 -5.60 -3.26
C LEU A 28 15.38 -6.88 -3.91
N PHE A 29 14.56 -7.65 -3.19
CA PHE A 29 13.97 -8.89 -3.66
C PHE A 29 12.47 -8.89 -3.40
N GLU A 30 11.68 -8.98 -4.47
CA GLU A 30 10.23 -9.14 -4.41
C GLU A 30 9.90 -10.64 -4.53
N GLU A 31 9.07 -11.14 -3.62
CA GLU A 31 8.69 -12.57 -3.58
C GLU A 31 8.00 -13.01 -4.87
N GLU A 32 7.20 -12.13 -5.48
CA GLU A 32 6.50 -12.42 -6.74
C GLU A 32 7.45 -12.75 -7.91
N ARG A 33 8.69 -12.28 -7.89
CA ARG A 33 9.70 -12.60 -8.92
C ARG A 33 10.15 -14.05 -8.86
N PHE A 34 9.97 -14.71 -7.73
CA PHE A 34 10.35 -16.11 -7.52
C PHE A 34 9.19 -17.07 -7.67
N ASN A 35 7.99 -16.69 -7.20
CA ASN A 35 6.81 -17.57 -7.21
C ASN A 35 5.85 -17.31 -8.38
N GLY A 36 5.99 -16.17 -9.09
CA GLY A 36 5.11 -15.79 -10.20
C GLY A 36 3.70 -15.34 -9.77
N GLU A 37 3.46 -15.17 -8.48
CA GLU A 37 2.15 -14.77 -7.94
C GLU A 37 2.13 -13.28 -7.61
N LYS A 38 1.38 -12.50 -8.40
CA LYS A 38 1.17 -11.08 -8.10
C LYS A 38 0.41 -10.89 -6.79
N MET A 39 0.81 -9.83 -6.06
CA MET A 39 0.23 -9.51 -4.76
C MET A 39 0.26 -10.70 -3.81
N THR A 40 1.38 -11.42 -3.80
CA THR A 40 1.56 -12.54 -2.89
C THR A 40 1.42 -12.11 -1.43
N TYR A 41 0.66 -12.89 -0.66
CA TYR A 41 0.42 -12.66 0.78
C TYR A 41 1.23 -13.61 1.67
N PHE A 42 2.14 -14.38 1.08
CA PHE A 42 2.96 -15.32 1.83
C PHE A 42 4.16 -14.63 2.48
N ASN A 43 4.78 -15.30 3.45
CA ASN A 43 6.06 -14.85 3.96
C ASN A 43 7.11 -14.87 2.85
N PRO A 44 8.04 -13.89 2.79
CA PRO A 44 9.00 -13.73 1.68
C PRO A 44 10.15 -14.75 1.75
N TYR A 45 9.86 -16.03 1.81
CA TYR A 45 10.86 -17.06 2.04
C TYR A 45 11.85 -17.24 0.88
N PHE A 46 11.43 -17.03 -0.37
CA PHE A 46 12.36 -17.06 -1.50
C PHE A 46 13.27 -15.83 -1.48
N ALA A 47 12.71 -14.65 -1.25
CA ALA A 47 13.48 -13.42 -1.11
C ALA A 47 14.44 -13.48 0.08
N LEU A 48 14.01 -14.03 1.23
CA LEU A 48 14.87 -14.24 2.41
C LEU A 48 15.98 -15.27 2.17
N LYS A 49 15.77 -16.28 1.32
CA LYS A 49 16.85 -17.20 0.92
C LYS A 49 17.97 -16.47 0.18
N GLU A 50 17.63 -15.50 -0.66
CA GLU A 50 18.66 -14.70 -1.32
C GLU A 50 19.43 -13.85 -0.31
N ILE A 51 18.76 -13.26 0.67
CA ILE A 51 19.42 -12.53 1.78
C ILE A 51 20.40 -13.46 2.52
N ILE A 52 19.97 -14.68 2.87
CA ILE A 52 20.82 -15.65 3.58
C ILE A 52 22.05 -16.07 2.74
N ARG A 53 21.94 -16.06 1.42
CA ARG A 53 23.06 -16.37 0.49
C ARG A 53 24.09 -15.25 0.37
N LEU A 54 23.71 -14.01 0.68
CA LEU A 54 24.63 -12.89 0.64
C LEU A 54 25.79 -13.10 1.64
N PRO A 55 26.96 -12.50 1.40
CA PRO A 55 28.06 -12.49 2.37
C PRO A 55 27.74 -11.66 3.63
N LEU A 56 26.60 -10.96 3.64
CA LEU A 56 26.11 -10.17 4.77
C LEU A 56 25.48 -11.10 5.81
N LYS A 57 26.08 -11.19 6.99
CA LYS A 57 25.61 -12.07 8.07
C LYS A 57 25.15 -11.34 9.32
N HIS A 58 25.26 -10.01 9.32
CA HIS A 58 24.84 -9.18 10.43
C HIS A 58 24.11 -7.93 9.92
N PHE A 59 22.99 -7.62 10.52
CA PHE A 59 22.20 -6.43 10.26
C PHE A 59 22.11 -5.58 11.53
N LYS A 60 22.24 -4.27 11.40
CA LYS A 60 22.04 -3.34 12.51
C LYS A 60 20.60 -3.37 12.98
N THR A 61 19.66 -3.37 12.03
CA THR A 61 18.23 -3.51 12.33
C THR A 61 17.56 -4.48 11.37
N ILE A 62 16.52 -5.15 11.84
CA ILE A 62 15.48 -5.75 11.00
C ILE A 62 14.21 -4.93 11.24
N THR A 63 13.69 -4.29 10.18
CA THR A 63 12.51 -3.41 10.25
C THR A 63 11.35 -4.03 9.49
N PHE A 64 10.21 -4.20 10.16
CA PHE A 64 8.95 -4.62 9.53
C PHE A 64 8.11 -3.41 9.17
N GLY A 65 7.55 -3.39 7.95
CA GLY A 65 6.75 -2.28 7.40
C GLY A 65 5.30 -2.29 7.88
N PHE A 66 5.07 -2.42 9.19
CA PHE A 66 3.78 -2.23 9.85
C PHE A 66 4.00 -1.88 11.33
N ASN A 67 3.10 -1.11 11.91
CA ASN A 67 3.14 -0.76 13.33
C ASN A 67 2.01 -1.49 14.09
N PRO A 68 2.33 -2.47 14.97
CA PRO A 68 1.32 -3.24 15.68
C PRO A 68 0.50 -2.42 16.69
N ASP A 69 0.98 -1.25 17.10
CA ASP A 69 0.36 -0.42 18.13
C ASP A 69 -0.61 0.62 17.55
N GLU A 70 -0.62 0.84 16.22
CA GLU A 70 -1.45 1.86 15.56
C GLU A 70 -2.82 1.37 15.07
N ALA A 71 -3.09 0.07 15.07
CA ALA A 71 -4.37 -0.46 14.58
C ALA A 71 -5.54 -0.17 15.53
N GLN A 72 -6.38 0.77 15.16
CA GLN A 72 -7.54 1.19 15.97
C GLN A 72 -8.87 0.52 15.60
N ALA A 73 -9.04 0.10 14.34
CA ALA A 73 -10.28 -0.54 13.88
C ALA A 73 -10.29 -2.05 14.11
N ASP A 74 -11.43 -2.62 14.49
CA ASP A 74 -11.53 -4.06 14.85
C ASP A 74 -11.16 -5.01 13.71
N PHE A 75 -11.45 -4.65 12.45
CA PHE A 75 -11.05 -5.45 11.30
C PHE A 75 -9.53 -5.38 11.08
N LEU A 76 -8.90 -4.24 11.37
CA LEU A 76 -7.45 -4.04 11.27
C LEU A 76 -6.70 -4.74 12.40
N LYS A 77 -7.29 -4.90 13.59
CA LYS A 77 -6.68 -5.68 14.69
C LYS A 77 -6.38 -7.12 14.28
N LYS A 78 -7.24 -7.75 13.48
CA LYS A 78 -6.98 -9.11 12.94
C LYS A 78 -5.80 -9.09 11.97
N PHE A 79 -5.72 -8.09 11.11
CA PHE A 79 -4.61 -7.93 10.17
C PHE A 79 -3.29 -7.71 10.90
N VAL A 80 -3.25 -6.81 11.86
CA VAL A 80 -2.06 -6.52 12.67
C VAL A 80 -1.61 -7.74 13.46
N ARG A 81 -2.54 -8.49 14.08
CA ARG A 81 -2.21 -9.75 14.76
C ARG A 81 -1.59 -10.76 13.81
N PHE A 82 -2.10 -10.85 12.61
CA PHE A 82 -1.56 -11.72 11.56
C PHE A 82 -0.14 -11.29 11.14
N GLN A 83 0.10 -9.99 10.97
CA GLN A 83 1.42 -9.45 10.66
C GLN A 83 2.43 -9.70 11.80
N LYS A 84 1.99 -9.59 13.06
CA LYS A 84 2.83 -9.88 14.21
C LYS A 84 3.27 -11.35 14.23
N VAL A 85 2.34 -12.29 14.02
CA VAL A 85 2.68 -13.72 13.92
C VAL A 85 3.67 -13.96 12.79
N ARG A 86 3.47 -13.34 11.63
CA ARG A 86 4.40 -13.46 10.50
C ARG A 86 5.80 -12.93 10.81
N SER A 87 5.90 -11.80 11.51
CA SER A 87 7.21 -11.27 11.89
C SER A 87 7.96 -12.24 12.82
N GLU A 88 7.26 -12.87 13.76
CA GLU A 88 7.83 -13.89 14.65
C GLU A 88 8.33 -15.12 13.86
N GLU A 89 7.52 -15.64 12.92
CA GLU A 89 7.91 -16.75 12.02
C GLU A 89 9.12 -16.41 11.16
N ILE A 90 9.19 -15.19 10.63
CA ILE A 90 10.32 -14.72 9.83
C ILE A 90 11.58 -14.61 10.66
N LEU A 91 11.51 -14.06 11.87
CA LEU A 91 12.64 -13.97 12.78
C LEU A 91 13.14 -15.37 13.19
N GLU A 92 12.24 -16.30 13.46
CA GLU A 92 12.59 -17.69 13.70
C GLU A 92 13.30 -18.30 12.49
N TYR A 93 12.79 -18.09 11.27
CA TYR A 93 13.41 -18.56 10.04
C TYR A 93 14.82 -17.99 9.83
N LEU A 94 15.08 -16.73 10.18
CA LEU A 94 16.38 -16.06 10.05
C LEU A 94 17.35 -16.46 11.17
N SER A 95 16.85 -16.92 12.31
CA SER A 95 17.65 -17.30 13.48
C SER A 95 18.69 -18.36 13.11
N GLY A 96 19.92 -18.17 13.59
CA GLY A 96 21.07 -19.03 13.29
C GLY A 96 21.64 -18.93 11.87
N LYS A 97 21.02 -18.14 10.98
CA LYS A 97 21.48 -17.92 9.60
C LYS A 97 22.08 -16.52 9.40
N VAL A 98 21.50 -15.54 10.09
CA VAL A 98 21.98 -14.16 10.20
C VAL A 98 21.83 -13.70 11.63
N THR A 99 22.47 -12.58 11.98
CA THR A 99 22.37 -11.92 13.29
C THR A 99 21.89 -10.48 13.12
N TRP A 100 21.33 -9.91 14.18
CA TRP A 100 20.89 -8.51 14.20
C TRP A 100 21.00 -7.94 15.61
N ASP A 101 21.07 -6.60 15.71
CA ASP A 101 21.11 -5.93 17.01
C ASP A 101 19.70 -5.59 17.50
N GLU A 102 18.81 -5.16 16.61
CA GLU A 102 17.49 -4.65 16.96
C GLU A 102 16.41 -5.06 15.95
N VAL A 103 15.17 -5.24 16.44
CA VAL A 103 13.97 -5.41 15.62
C VAL A 103 13.09 -4.17 15.77
N CYS A 104 12.74 -3.57 14.65
CA CYS A 104 11.93 -2.36 14.57
C CYS A 104 10.63 -2.61 13.81
N PHE A 105 9.63 -1.77 14.09
CA PHE A 105 8.37 -1.71 13.35
C PHE A 105 8.15 -0.27 12.88
N ALA A 106 7.85 -0.09 11.60
CA ALA A 106 7.57 1.22 11.02
C ALA A 106 6.15 1.24 10.48
N GLY A 107 5.44 2.35 10.64
CA GLY A 107 4.08 2.52 10.13
C GLY A 107 4.02 2.35 8.61
N HIS A 108 2.93 1.79 8.09
CA HIS A 108 2.76 1.53 6.67
C HIS A 108 2.93 2.81 5.83
N HIS A 109 2.27 3.90 6.21
CA HIS A 109 2.40 5.18 5.53
C HIS A 109 3.78 5.82 5.73
N ASP A 110 4.46 5.58 6.86
CA ASP A 110 5.84 6.05 7.07
C ASP A 110 6.79 5.35 6.08
N CYS A 111 6.58 4.04 5.82
CA CYS A 111 7.35 3.30 4.82
C CYS A 111 7.12 3.84 3.41
N HIS A 112 5.86 4.16 3.04
CA HIS A 112 5.57 4.78 1.75
C HIS A 112 6.22 6.15 1.60
N ALA A 113 6.13 7.00 2.63
CA ALA A 113 6.75 8.33 2.64
C ALA A 113 8.27 8.24 2.50
N ALA A 114 8.92 7.36 3.26
CA ALA A 114 10.36 7.11 3.19
C ALA A 114 10.78 6.59 1.81
N GLY A 115 10.06 5.61 1.28
CA GLY A 115 10.32 5.03 -0.05
C GLY A 115 10.14 6.02 -1.21
N ALA A 116 9.32 7.05 -1.05
CA ALA A 116 9.15 8.11 -2.03
C ALA A 116 10.21 9.21 -1.88
N PHE A 117 10.51 9.63 -0.66
CA PHE A 117 11.35 10.80 -0.39
C PHE A 117 12.84 10.51 -0.53
N PHE A 118 13.36 9.52 0.17
CA PHE A 118 14.80 9.30 0.19
C PHE A 118 15.43 8.98 -1.18
N PRO A 119 14.77 8.24 -2.10
CA PRO A 119 15.30 8.05 -3.45
C PRO A 119 15.02 9.20 -4.41
N SER A 120 14.28 10.25 -4.01
CA SER A 120 13.81 11.31 -4.94
C SER A 120 14.85 12.34 -5.31
N ASN A 121 15.99 12.40 -4.60
CA ASN A 121 17.00 13.48 -4.69
C ASN A 121 16.48 14.89 -4.32
N PHE A 122 15.35 15.01 -3.62
CA PHE A 122 14.92 16.28 -3.03
C PHE A 122 15.52 16.46 -1.65
N ASP A 123 16.10 17.64 -1.38
CA ASP A 123 16.55 18.00 -0.04
C ASP A 123 15.38 18.34 0.90
N SER A 124 14.27 18.83 0.32
CA SER A 124 13.04 19.15 1.04
C SER A 124 11.82 18.90 0.14
N ALA A 125 10.76 18.32 0.68
CA ALA A 125 9.51 18.08 -0.04
C ALA A 125 8.30 17.95 0.90
N LEU A 126 7.13 18.34 0.38
CA LEU A 126 5.86 17.86 0.90
C LEU A 126 5.58 16.48 0.29
N ILE A 127 5.31 15.50 1.13
CA ILE A 127 5.07 14.12 0.73
C ILE A 127 3.60 13.79 1.01
N MET A 128 2.89 13.31 0.01
CA MET A 128 1.52 12.79 0.16
C MET A 128 1.53 11.28 -0.05
N VAL A 129 1.00 10.57 0.91
CA VAL A 129 0.68 9.15 0.81
C VAL A 129 -0.82 9.03 0.65
N ALA A 130 -1.30 8.39 -0.42
CA ALA A 130 -2.71 8.09 -0.65
C ALA A 130 -2.84 6.61 -1.00
N ASP A 131 -3.44 5.85 -0.09
CA ASP A 131 -3.53 4.40 -0.15
C ASP A 131 -4.98 3.93 0.03
N GLY A 132 -5.20 2.61 -0.07
CA GLY A 132 -6.45 1.99 0.33
C GLY A 132 -6.63 2.05 1.84
N THR A 133 -5.70 1.50 2.56
CA THR A 133 -5.61 1.56 4.02
C THR A 133 -4.23 1.10 4.50
N GLY A 134 -3.62 1.89 5.38
CA GLY A 134 -2.53 1.48 6.24
C GLY A 134 -3.06 0.79 7.51
N GLU A 135 -2.47 1.05 8.67
CA GLU A 135 -2.99 0.53 9.96
C GLU A 135 -4.37 1.11 10.31
N SER A 136 -4.56 2.41 10.10
CA SER A 136 -5.85 3.09 10.32
C SER A 136 -6.08 4.25 9.34
N GLU A 137 -5.09 4.58 8.55
CA GLU A 137 -5.01 5.75 7.71
C GLU A 137 -5.18 5.37 6.24
N SER A 138 -5.75 6.29 5.46
CA SER A 138 -5.89 6.19 4.01
C SER A 138 -5.08 7.26 3.29
N THR A 139 -4.90 8.41 3.93
CA THR A 139 -4.14 9.52 3.38
C THR A 139 -3.28 10.13 4.49
N SER A 140 -2.03 10.41 4.21
CA SER A 140 -1.14 11.08 5.15
C SER A 140 -0.25 12.09 4.43
N PHE A 141 0.08 13.16 5.12
CA PHE A 141 0.98 14.19 4.64
C PHE A 141 2.20 14.26 5.55
N TYR A 142 3.37 14.39 4.93
CA TYR A 142 4.64 14.51 5.62
C TYR A 142 5.45 15.67 5.05
N GLU A 143 6.28 16.22 5.88
CA GLU A 143 7.38 17.09 5.50
C GLU A 143 8.67 16.26 5.50
N GLY A 144 9.35 16.23 4.36
CA GLY A 144 10.68 15.65 4.22
C GLY A 144 11.72 16.75 4.22
N GLU A 145 12.79 16.59 5.02
CA GLU A 145 13.92 17.50 5.05
C GLU A 145 15.20 16.70 5.28
N ASN A 146 16.12 16.73 4.31
CA ASN A 146 17.39 16.01 4.32
C ASN A 146 17.21 14.50 4.60
N TYR A 147 17.49 14.07 5.83
CA TYR A 147 17.42 12.67 6.26
C TYR A 147 16.24 12.39 7.21
N THR A 148 15.27 13.30 7.28
CA THR A 148 14.11 13.17 8.18
C THR A 148 12.81 13.29 7.42
N ILE A 149 11.80 12.54 7.89
CA ILE A 149 10.41 12.74 7.52
C ILE A 149 9.60 12.96 8.79
N SER A 150 8.69 13.91 8.75
CA SER A 150 7.81 14.24 9.88
C SER A 150 6.37 14.27 9.42
N ARG A 151 5.48 13.50 10.07
CA ARG A 151 4.07 13.48 9.74
C ARG A 151 3.41 14.80 10.13
N ILE A 152 2.76 15.46 9.16
CA ILE A 152 2.00 16.69 9.36
C ILE A 152 0.56 16.39 9.75
N SER A 153 -0.08 15.48 9.00
CA SER A 153 -1.49 15.12 9.20
C SER A 153 -1.80 13.76 8.59
N SER A 154 -2.90 13.17 9.01
CA SER A 154 -3.44 11.97 8.39
C SER A 154 -4.97 11.99 8.39
N GLU A 155 -5.58 11.30 7.42
CA GLU A 155 -7.00 11.01 7.32
C GLU A 155 -7.25 9.52 7.55
N ARG A 156 -8.26 9.20 8.33
CA ARG A 156 -8.60 7.81 8.64
C ARG A 156 -9.38 7.16 7.49
N THR A 157 -9.12 5.89 7.27
CA THR A 157 -9.84 5.08 6.28
C THR A 157 -11.36 5.08 6.49
N ASN A 158 -11.82 5.11 7.75
CA ASN A 158 -13.25 5.17 8.06
C ASN A 158 -13.90 6.50 7.64
N ASP A 159 -13.15 7.59 7.62
CA ASP A 159 -13.64 8.90 7.23
C ASP A 159 -13.67 9.03 5.70
N PHE A 160 -12.61 8.61 5.03
CA PHE A 160 -12.52 8.53 3.57
C PHE A 160 -11.26 7.75 3.12
N SER A 161 -11.30 7.16 1.91
CA SER A 161 -10.15 6.58 1.24
C SER A 161 -10.31 6.65 -0.28
N LEU A 162 -9.37 7.33 -0.94
CA LEU A 162 -9.29 7.36 -2.40
C LEU A 162 -9.01 5.98 -2.97
N GLY A 163 -8.11 5.20 -2.36
CA GLY A 163 -7.77 3.85 -2.84
C GLY A 163 -8.95 2.89 -2.77
N ILE A 164 -9.73 2.90 -1.67
CA ILE A 164 -10.94 2.08 -1.56
C ILE A 164 -12.04 2.58 -2.51
N LEU A 165 -12.19 3.90 -2.69
CA LEU A 165 -13.12 4.42 -3.69
C LEU A 165 -12.75 3.92 -5.09
N TYR A 166 -11.47 3.98 -5.45
CA TYR A 166 -10.97 3.48 -6.72
C TYR A 166 -11.22 1.97 -6.88
N GLN A 167 -11.08 1.20 -5.81
CA GLN A 167 -11.44 -0.21 -5.77
C GLN A 167 -12.94 -0.43 -6.03
N TYR A 168 -13.82 0.40 -5.49
CA TYR A 168 -15.26 0.29 -5.74
C TYR A 168 -15.64 0.60 -7.19
N PHE A 169 -15.00 1.58 -7.83
CA PHE A 169 -15.17 1.79 -9.27
C PHE A 169 -14.60 0.62 -10.07
N THR A 170 -13.50 0.03 -9.65
CA THR A 170 -12.95 -1.20 -10.25
C THR A 170 -13.97 -2.35 -10.19
N GLU A 171 -14.63 -2.54 -9.06
CA GLU A 171 -15.72 -3.51 -8.90
C GLU A 171 -16.93 -3.18 -9.79
N TRP A 172 -17.32 -1.90 -9.84
CA TRP A 172 -18.44 -1.45 -10.67
C TRP A 172 -18.17 -1.67 -12.15
N LEU A 173 -16.94 -1.50 -12.62
CA LEU A 173 -16.49 -1.79 -13.99
C LEU A 173 -16.42 -3.30 -14.30
N GLY A 174 -16.83 -4.16 -13.37
CA GLY A 174 -16.94 -5.61 -13.57
C GLY A 174 -15.71 -6.42 -13.16
N TYR A 175 -14.68 -5.79 -12.64
CA TYR A 175 -13.48 -6.48 -12.16
C TYR A 175 -13.63 -6.92 -10.70
N ARG A 176 -14.63 -7.77 -10.45
CA ARG A 176 -14.90 -8.33 -9.12
C ARG A 176 -14.16 -9.64 -8.91
N THR A 177 -13.36 -9.70 -7.85
CA THR A 177 -12.76 -10.92 -7.32
C THR A 177 -12.71 -10.83 -5.80
N HIS A 178 -12.33 -11.90 -5.12
CA HIS A 178 -12.08 -11.88 -3.68
C HIS A 178 -10.94 -10.91 -3.29
N ASN A 179 -10.11 -10.51 -4.26
CA ASN A 179 -9.10 -9.46 -4.11
C ASN A 179 -9.20 -8.49 -5.31
N THR A 180 -10.12 -7.53 -5.24
CA THR A 180 -10.38 -6.56 -6.31
C THR A 180 -9.19 -5.62 -6.54
N SER A 181 -8.38 -5.34 -5.51
CA SER A 181 -7.20 -4.48 -5.61
C SER A 181 -6.20 -4.96 -6.67
N GLN A 182 -6.12 -6.29 -6.94
CA GLN A 182 -5.31 -6.86 -8.03
C GLN A 182 -5.66 -6.32 -9.42
N HIS A 183 -6.84 -5.72 -9.57
CA HIS A 183 -7.32 -5.23 -10.85
C HIS A 183 -7.26 -3.70 -10.99
N CYS A 184 -6.95 -2.96 -9.93
CA CYS A 184 -6.87 -1.50 -9.97
C CYS A 184 -5.88 -1.00 -11.05
N GLY A 185 -4.74 -1.66 -11.21
CA GLY A 185 -3.78 -1.34 -12.28
C GLY A 185 -4.34 -1.50 -13.70
N LYS A 186 -5.32 -2.40 -13.92
CA LYS A 186 -6.00 -2.56 -15.21
C LYS A 186 -6.90 -1.37 -15.50
N ILE A 187 -7.56 -0.82 -14.47
CA ILE A 187 -8.40 0.36 -14.60
C ILE A 187 -7.54 1.60 -14.88
N MET A 188 -6.38 1.74 -14.24
CA MET A 188 -5.42 2.80 -14.58
C MET A 188 -5.03 2.76 -16.08
N GLY A 189 -4.76 1.56 -16.61
CA GLY A 189 -4.51 1.38 -18.05
C GLY A 189 -5.73 1.71 -18.90
N LEU A 190 -6.94 1.33 -18.47
CA LEU A 190 -8.19 1.61 -19.18
C LEU A 190 -8.50 3.11 -19.24
N ALA A 191 -8.23 3.85 -18.18
CA ALA A 191 -8.44 5.29 -18.09
C ALA A 191 -7.76 6.07 -19.23
N SER A 192 -6.59 5.61 -19.70
CA SER A 192 -5.87 6.25 -20.80
C SER A 192 -6.63 6.25 -22.13
N TYR A 193 -7.63 5.39 -22.30
CA TYR A 193 -8.50 5.33 -23.48
C TYR A 193 -9.79 6.15 -23.32
N GLY A 194 -10.05 6.66 -22.12
CA GLY A 194 -11.25 7.42 -21.76
C GLY A 194 -11.11 8.93 -21.95
N LYS A 195 -12.21 9.62 -21.63
CA LYS A 195 -12.27 11.07 -21.46
C LYS A 195 -12.93 11.36 -20.12
N PRO A 196 -12.56 12.42 -19.39
CA PRO A 196 -13.06 12.71 -18.06
C PRO A 196 -14.49 13.28 -18.07
N VAL A 197 -15.42 12.66 -18.82
CA VAL A 197 -16.80 13.13 -18.98
C VAL A 197 -17.64 13.00 -17.70
N TYR A 198 -17.22 12.11 -16.81
CA TYR A 198 -17.92 11.88 -15.53
C TYR A 198 -17.26 12.59 -14.34
N ARG A 199 -16.19 13.38 -14.59
CA ARG A 199 -15.41 14.05 -13.55
C ARG A 199 -16.31 14.84 -12.57
N GLU A 200 -17.18 15.70 -13.10
CA GLU A 200 -18.03 16.55 -12.24
C GLU A 200 -19.01 15.71 -11.42
N ARG A 201 -19.59 14.65 -11.99
CA ARG A 201 -20.50 13.75 -11.27
C ARG A 201 -19.78 13.02 -10.15
N ILE A 202 -18.54 12.58 -10.36
CA ILE A 202 -17.73 11.94 -9.33
C ILE A 202 -17.39 12.94 -8.23
N LEU A 203 -16.96 14.16 -8.59
CA LEU A 203 -16.65 15.20 -7.61
C LEU A 203 -17.88 15.64 -6.80
N GLU A 204 -19.07 15.66 -7.40
CA GLU A 204 -20.32 15.92 -6.67
C GLU A 204 -20.63 14.84 -5.63
N MET A 205 -20.30 13.57 -5.92
CA MET A 205 -20.43 12.48 -4.95
C MET A 205 -19.44 12.61 -3.78
N LEU A 206 -18.27 13.17 -4.04
CA LEU A 206 -17.16 13.29 -3.09
C LEU A 206 -17.16 14.60 -2.31
N ARG A 207 -18.22 15.39 -2.37
CA ARG A 207 -18.28 16.72 -1.75
C ARG A 207 -17.65 16.74 -0.37
N SER A 208 -16.67 17.64 -0.24
CA SER A 208 -15.98 17.92 1.02
C SER A 208 -16.71 19.01 1.80
N GLU A 209 -16.87 18.82 3.09
CA GLU A 209 -17.10 19.91 4.02
C GLU A 209 -15.73 20.37 4.55
N GLY A 210 -15.26 21.52 4.09
CA GLY A 210 -13.92 22.02 4.43
C GLY A 210 -12.80 21.46 3.54
N ALA A 211 -11.67 21.09 4.11
CA ALA A 211 -10.47 20.64 3.39
C ALA A 211 -10.42 19.12 3.10
N GLY A 212 -11.38 18.35 3.57
CA GLY A 212 -11.39 16.89 3.45
C GLY A 212 -12.49 16.33 2.55
N TYR A 213 -12.34 15.12 2.07
CA TYR A 213 -13.38 14.34 1.40
C TYR A 213 -14.18 13.52 2.42
N ARG A 214 -15.38 13.06 2.03
CA ARG A 214 -16.22 12.18 2.83
C ARG A 214 -16.80 11.07 1.97
N TRP A 215 -17.08 9.94 2.60
CA TRP A 215 -17.74 8.83 1.93
C TRP A 215 -19.09 9.26 1.37
N PRO A 216 -19.38 9.01 0.08
CA PRO A 216 -20.71 9.15 -0.48
C PRO A 216 -21.72 8.36 0.35
N GLY A 217 -22.82 9.04 0.79
CA GLY A 217 -23.79 8.43 1.69
C GLY A 217 -23.41 8.44 3.17
N GLY A 218 -22.20 8.94 3.53
CA GLY A 218 -21.75 9.05 4.92
C GLY A 218 -21.01 7.85 5.47
N SER A 219 -20.91 6.76 4.70
CA SER A 219 -20.15 5.58 5.13
C SER A 219 -19.54 4.78 3.97
N LEU A 220 -18.51 4.01 4.29
CA LEU A 220 -17.88 3.05 3.39
C LEU A 220 -18.90 2.06 2.79
N LEU A 221 -19.85 1.58 3.60
CA LEU A 221 -20.83 0.57 3.18
C LEU A 221 -21.85 1.13 2.18
N GLU A 222 -22.25 2.38 2.35
CA GLU A 222 -23.25 3.04 1.49
C GLU A 222 -22.67 3.51 0.16
N THR A 223 -21.36 3.70 0.08
CA THR A 223 -20.69 4.22 -1.12
C THR A 223 -20.95 3.38 -2.37
N ARG A 224 -20.97 2.04 -2.26
CA ARG A 224 -21.31 1.16 -3.40
C ARG A 224 -22.72 1.41 -3.93
N GLY A 225 -23.68 1.64 -3.03
CA GLY A 225 -25.06 2.01 -3.38
C GLY A 225 -25.10 3.35 -4.11
N LYS A 226 -24.36 4.34 -3.64
CA LYS A 226 -24.28 5.66 -4.26
C LYS A 226 -23.64 5.63 -5.66
N ILE A 227 -22.61 4.81 -5.87
CA ILE A 227 -22.05 4.58 -7.21
C ILE A 227 -23.11 3.95 -8.12
N ALA A 228 -23.86 2.95 -7.65
CA ALA A 228 -24.93 2.32 -8.43
C ALA A 228 -26.09 3.29 -8.73
N GLU A 229 -26.47 4.17 -7.82
CA GLU A 229 -27.45 5.22 -8.05
C GLU A 229 -26.97 6.23 -9.12
N ALA A 230 -25.70 6.66 -9.04
CA ALA A 230 -25.15 7.65 -9.94
C ALA A 230 -24.88 7.10 -11.36
N PHE A 231 -24.41 5.88 -11.49
CA PHE A 231 -23.91 5.30 -12.75
C PHE A 231 -24.68 4.08 -13.23
N GLY A 232 -25.74 3.66 -12.52
CA GLY A 232 -26.46 2.41 -12.74
C GLY A 232 -25.75 1.21 -12.13
N GLY A 233 -26.32 0.02 -12.33
CA GLY A 233 -25.77 -1.22 -11.78
C GLY A 233 -24.36 -1.56 -12.31
N PRO A 234 -23.69 -2.50 -11.65
CA PRO A 234 -22.34 -2.92 -12.05
C PRO A 234 -22.27 -3.36 -13.51
N ARG A 235 -21.20 -3.00 -14.17
CA ARG A 235 -20.94 -3.36 -15.57
C ARG A 235 -20.37 -4.79 -15.67
N PRO A 236 -20.66 -5.52 -16.78
CA PRO A 236 -19.98 -6.79 -17.02
C PRO A 236 -18.50 -6.57 -17.28
N ARG A 237 -17.66 -7.50 -16.81
CA ARG A 237 -16.22 -7.47 -17.06
C ARG A 237 -15.94 -7.49 -18.56
N PRO A 238 -15.11 -6.59 -19.09
CA PRO A 238 -14.65 -6.64 -20.48
C PRO A 238 -13.84 -7.92 -20.71
N VAL A 239 -14.19 -8.68 -21.76
CA VAL A 239 -13.47 -9.93 -22.10
C VAL A 239 -12.50 -9.66 -23.27
N ASN A 240 -13.01 -9.13 -24.39
CA ASN A 240 -12.22 -8.89 -25.61
C ASN A 240 -12.11 -7.40 -25.95
N SER A 241 -13.03 -6.59 -25.43
CA SER A 241 -13.08 -5.16 -25.66
C SER A 241 -13.81 -4.49 -24.50
N PHE A 242 -13.55 -3.23 -24.28
CA PHE A 242 -14.26 -2.38 -23.33
C PHE A 242 -15.14 -1.38 -24.08
N SER A 243 -16.23 -0.95 -23.45
CA SER A 243 -17.06 0.13 -24.00
C SER A 243 -16.39 1.49 -23.76
N ARG A 244 -16.78 2.47 -24.56
CA ARG A 244 -16.32 3.85 -24.37
C ARG A 244 -16.69 4.35 -22.97
N GLU A 245 -17.92 4.07 -22.51
CA GLU A 245 -18.38 4.44 -21.18
C GLU A 245 -17.49 3.85 -20.07
N GLN A 246 -17.07 2.58 -20.21
CA GLN A 246 -16.17 1.97 -19.23
C GLN A 246 -14.82 2.68 -19.14
N ALA A 247 -14.27 3.10 -20.30
CA ALA A 247 -13.03 3.86 -20.33
C ALA A 247 -13.21 5.29 -19.79
N ASP A 248 -14.35 5.92 -20.03
CA ASP A 248 -14.65 7.29 -19.59
C ASP A 248 -14.93 7.37 -18.08
N VAL A 249 -15.31 6.25 -17.42
CA VAL A 249 -15.49 6.16 -15.95
C VAL A 249 -14.19 5.77 -15.25
N ALA A 250 -13.32 4.97 -15.89
CA ALA A 250 -12.03 4.55 -15.35
C ALA A 250 -11.08 5.72 -15.12
#